data_4965e6ab2709d33dd1bdfbc087e1753e
#
_entry.id   4965e6ab2709d33dd1bdfbc087e1753e
#
_cell.length_a   1.000
_cell.length_b   1.000
_cell.length_c   1.000
_cell.angle_alpha   90.00
_cell.angle_beta   90.00
_cell.angle_gamma   90.00
#
_symmetry.space_group_name_H-M   'P 1'
#
loop_
_entity.id
_entity.type
_entity.pdbx_description
1 polymer ?
#
loop_
_entity_poly.entity_id
_entity_poly.type
_entity_poly.pdbx_seq_one_letter_code
_entity_poly.pdbx_strand_id
1 'polypeptide(L)'
;MDELKFRRQAYEDPHNQDPEFVAQMQESAENQAFVAELKSLDAKLTHALKVDVPEDLADKLILRQQLQQHHKQRRQTGFLVAMAASIAFIVGISFSLLRLGPVDLAEHALAHVYHEGVALQVDQNVNFSQVNAQLASLKNLGHAKFTEQPGKVYYTSYCDFQGVKSLHLVLQAEKGKVTLFIVPIEKRMVLDNTFADGKYQGMGFEAGDAYILLVGEDQTDLSFVKDEIRNTFI
;
A
#
# COMPACT_ATOMS: atom_id res chain seq x y z
N MET A 1 65.00 35.34 44.43
CA MET A 1 64.35 35.11 43.12
C MET A 1 64.77 36.25 42.19
N ASP A 2 64.87 35.96 40.85
CA ASP A 2 65.13 37.00 39.86
C ASP A 2 63.88 37.86 39.68
N GLU A 3 64.03 39.17 39.47
CA GLU A 3 62.88 40.13 39.34
C GLU A 3 61.92 39.76 38.20
N LEU A 4 62.52 39.29 37.11
CA LEU A 4 61.71 38.90 35.95
C LEU A 4 60.78 37.65 36.25
N LYS A 5 61.31 36.72 37.00
CA LYS A 5 60.58 35.53 37.49
C LYS A 5 59.50 35.96 38.49
N PHE A 6 59.82 36.91 39.38
CA PHE A 6 58.85 37.46 40.35
C PHE A 6 57.67 38.13 39.65
N ARG A 7 57.94 39.04 38.72
CA ARG A 7 56.85 39.71 37.97
C ARG A 7 56.02 38.75 37.19
N ARG A 8 56.62 37.75 36.59
CA ARG A 8 55.86 36.71 35.85
C ARG A 8 54.92 35.92 36.77
N GLN A 9 55.40 35.51 37.93
CA GLN A 9 54.61 34.81 38.92
C GLN A 9 53.52 35.68 39.50
N ALA A 10 53.78 36.97 39.74
CA ALA A 10 52.77 37.92 40.20
C ALA A 10 51.61 38.12 39.16
N TYR A 11 51.90 38.13 37.86
CA TYR A 11 50.90 38.18 36.80
C TYR A 11 50.14 36.87 36.66
N GLU A 12 50.82 35.70 36.91
CA GLU A 12 50.18 34.40 36.78
C GLU A 12 49.22 34.15 37.97
N ASP A 13 49.64 34.43 39.19
CA ASP A 13 48.84 34.34 40.41
C ASP A 13 49.30 35.38 41.45
N PRO A 14 48.62 36.55 41.57
CA PRO A 14 49.03 37.58 42.57
C PRO A 14 48.77 37.13 44.01
N HIS A 15 48.04 36.03 44.24
CA HIS A 15 47.78 35.46 45.57
C HIS A 15 48.76 34.31 45.92
N ASN A 16 49.81 34.08 45.12
CA ASN A 16 50.75 33.01 45.31
C ASN A 16 51.41 33.08 46.74
N GLN A 17 51.48 31.91 47.40
CA GLN A 17 52.00 31.72 48.75
C GLN A 17 53.40 31.06 48.78
N ASP A 18 54.07 30.93 47.64
CA ASP A 18 55.42 30.38 47.56
C ASP A 18 56.37 31.21 48.43
N PRO A 19 57.14 30.59 49.32
CA PRO A 19 58.03 31.31 50.20
C PRO A 19 59.04 32.22 49.47
N GLU A 20 59.52 31.81 48.26
CA GLU A 20 60.43 32.68 47.46
C GLU A 20 59.70 33.88 46.91
N PHE A 21 58.46 33.74 46.50
CA PHE A 21 57.62 34.81 45.98
C PHE A 21 57.31 35.82 47.09
N VAL A 22 56.89 35.33 48.26
CA VAL A 22 56.55 36.16 49.42
C VAL A 22 57.76 36.92 49.93
N ALA A 23 58.94 36.27 49.99
CA ALA A 23 60.16 36.94 50.37
C ALA A 23 60.53 38.09 49.40
N GLN A 24 60.47 37.86 48.10
CA GLN A 24 60.74 38.86 47.08
C GLN A 24 59.72 40.01 47.07
N MET A 25 58.47 39.71 47.37
CA MET A 25 57.47 40.75 47.56
C MET A 25 57.71 41.64 48.72
N GLN A 26 58.25 41.10 49.83
CA GLN A 26 58.56 41.87 51.05
C GLN A 26 59.91 42.64 50.98
N GLU A 27 60.75 42.35 50.00
CA GLU A 27 62.04 42.93 49.84
C GLU A 27 62.05 44.42 49.53
N SER A 28 61.00 44.90 48.79
CA SER A 28 60.82 46.31 48.48
C SER A 28 59.42 46.79 48.58
N ALA A 29 59.20 48.07 48.90
CA ALA A 29 57.86 48.72 48.90
C ALA A 29 57.26 48.76 47.48
N GLU A 30 58.13 48.78 46.46
CA GLU A 30 57.66 48.78 45.06
C GLU A 30 57.04 47.46 44.68
N ASN A 31 57.73 46.34 45.07
CA ASN A 31 57.14 44.98 44.83
C ASN A 31 55.87 44.73 45.57
N GLN A 32 55.76 45.24 46.82
CA GLN A 32 54.45 45.15 47.57
C GLN A 32 53.39 45.94 46.89
N ALA A 33 53.64 47.16 46.42
CA ALA A 33 52.64 47.99 45.71
C ALA A 33 52.20 47.32 44.40
N PHE A 34 53.17 46.75 43.65
CA PHE A 34 52.85 46.04 42.38
C PHE A 34 51.94 44.87 42.60
N VAL A 35 52.20 43.97 43.57
CA VAL A 35 51.38 42.83 43.88
C VAL A 35 49.97 43.29 44.41
N ALA A 36 49.96 44.35 45.23
CA ALA A 36 48.73 44.92 45.75
C ALA A 36 47.81 45.46 44.60
N GLU A 37 48.41 46.12 43.61
CA GLU A 37 47.71 46.59 42.42
C GLU A 37 47.08 45.39 41.61
N LEU A 38 47.83 44.34 41.37
CA LEU A 38 47.36 43.14 40.70
C LEU A 38 46.26 42.45 41.47
N LYS A 39 46.35 42.33 42.80
CA LYS A 39 45.25 41.83 43.66
C LYS A 39 44.00 42.70 43.58
N SER A 40 44.16 44.00 43.54
CA SER A 40 43.05 44.96 43.37
C SER A 40 42.38 44.80 41.99
N LEU A 41 43.20 44.61 40.93
CA LEU A 41 42.69 44.36 39.60
C LEU A 41 41.91 43.01 39.52
N ASP A 42 42.47 41.97 40.08
CA ASP A 42 41.83 40.65 40.13
C ASP A 42 40.50 40.67 40.88
N ALA A 43 40.45 41.37 42.04
CA ALA A 43 39.18 41.60 42.77
C ALA A 43 38.14 42.36 41.96
N LYS A 44 38.58 43.42 41.23
CA LYS A 44 37.65 44.19 40.34
C LYS A 44 37.16 43.35 39.20
N LEU A 45 38.00 42.52 38.57
CA LEU A 45 37.60 41.61 37.51
C LEU A 45 36.62 40.55 38.03
N THR A 46 36.93 39.95 39.16
CA THR A 46 36.04 38.96 39.81
C THR A 46 34.68 39.56 40.13
N HIS A 47 34.67 40.79 40.63
CA HIS A 47 33.39 41.51 40.92
C HIS A 47 32.61 41.83 39.64
N ALA A 48 33.31 42.29 38.60
CA ALA A 48 32.69 42.65 37.32
C ALA A 48 32.11 41.42 36.58
N LEU A 49 32.76 40.24 36.74
CA LEU A 49 32.33 39.00 36.15
C LEU A 49 31.22 38.30 36.97
N LYS A 50 30.96 38.75 38.18
CA LYS A 50 29.85 38.21 39.01
C LYS A 50 28.52 38.81 38.51
N VAL A 51 27.90 38.08 37.60
CA VAL A 51 26.56 38.42 37.12
C VAL A 51 25.52 37.70 37.95
N ASP A 52 24.56 38.42 38.48
CA ASP A 52 23.46 37.81 39.24
C ASP A 52 22.63 36.94 38.31
N VAL A 53 22.45 35.66 38.70
CA VAL A 53 21.64 34.71 37.97
C VAL A 53 20.16 35.01 38.30
N PRO A 54 19.33 35.31 37.30
CA PRO A 54 17.88 35.51 37.51
C PRO A 54 17.30 34.25 38.19
N GLU A 55 16.46 34.43 39.20
CA GLU A 55 15.82 33.34 39.96
C GLU A 55 15.03 32.38 39.07
N ASP A 56 14.45 32.90 37.99
CA ASP A 56 13.63 32.13 37.04
C ASP A 56 14.39 31.51 35.86
N LEU A 57 15.72 31.63 35.82
CA LEU A 57 16.53 31.12 34.69
C LEU A 57 16.43 29.61 34.54
N ALA A 58 16.45 28.86 35.64
CA ALA A 58 16.35 27.39 35.63
C ALA A 58 15.00 26.95 35.02
N ASP A 59 13.91 27.55 35.46
CA ASP A 59 12.56 27.25 34.95
C ASP A 59 12.41 27.60 33.47
N LYS A 60 12.95 28.74 33.07
CA LYS A 60 12.96 29.15 31.65
C LYS A 60 13.75 28.17 30.76
N LEU A 61 14.89 27.67 31.22
CA LEU A 61 15.70 26.71 30.48
C LEU A 61 14.99 25.37 30.37
N ILE A 62 14.38 24.86 31.44
CA ILE A 62 13.60 23.62 31.45
C ILE A 62 12.42 23.75 30.49
N LEU A 63 11.65 24.83 30.60
CA LEU A 63 10.50 25.09 29.71
C LEU A 63 10.93 25.12 28.24
N ARG A 64 12.03 25.82 27.93
CA ARG A 64 12.56 25.92 26.58
C ARG A 64 12.97 24.54 26.03
N GLN A 65 13.62 23.73 26.86
CA GLN A 65 14.01 22.35 26.51
C GLN A 65 12.78 21.47 26.24
N GLN A 66 11.75 21.54 27.09
CA GLN A 66 10.50 20.80 26.92
C GLN A 66 9.78 21.22 25.62
N LEU A 67 9.69 22.50 25.34
CA LEU A 67 9.08 23.00 24.10
C LEU A 67 9.84 22.51 22.87
N GLN A 68 11.17 22.53 22.90
CA GLN A 68 11.97 22.03 21.78
C GLN A 68 11.79 20.53 21.57
N GLN A 69 11.72 19.72 22.64
CA GLN A 69 11.45 18.29 22.55
C GLN A 69 10.05 18.02 21.98
N HIS A 70 9.06 18.78 22.46
CA HIS A 70 7.67 18.65 21.96
C HIS A 70 7.55 18.98 20.47
N HIS A 71 8.20 20.04 20.02
CA HIS A 71 8.23 20.40 18.59
C HIS A 71 8.92 19.33 17.74
N LYS A 72 10.02 18.73 18.23
CA LYS A 72 10.73 17.66 17.53
C LYS A 72 9.87 16.39 17.43
N GLN A 73 9.24 15.97 18.51
CA GLN A 73 8.34 14.82 18.51
C GLN A 73 7.14 15.03 17.57
N ARG A 74 6.50 16.20 17.63
CA ARG A 74 5.35 16.54 16.77
C ARG A 74 5.72 16.50 15.28
N ARG A 75 6.91 16.98 14.92
CA ARG A 75 7.40 16.90 13.51
C ARG A 75 7.64 15.45 13.09
N GLN A 76 8.25 14.62 13.93
CA GLN A 76 8.50 13.21 13.65
C GLN A 76 7.20 12.43 13.50
N THR A 77 6.25 12.60 14.44
CA THR A 77 4.94 11.96 14.37
C THR A 77 4.17 12.42 13.14
N GLY A 78 4.17 13.72 12.82
CA GLY A 78 3.52 14.26 11.64
C GLY A 78 4.09 13.67 10.34
N PHE A 79 5.42 13.52 10.25
CA PHE A 79 6.09 12.90 9.10
C PHE A 79 5.69 11.42 8.94
N LEU A 80 5.68 10.65 10.04
CA LEU A 80 5.30 9.23 10.00
C LEU A 80 3.82 9.04 9.57
N VAL A 81 2.92 9.89 10.08
CA VAL A 81 1.50 9.86 9.68
C VAL A 81 1.33 10.23 8.21
N ALA A 82 2.03 11.26 7.72
CA ALA A 82 1.99 11.64 6.31
C ALA A 82 2.52 10.53 5.40
N MET A 83 3.61 9.87 5.79
CA MET A 83 4.16 8.74 5.05
C MET A 83 3.19 7.55 5.00
N ALA A 84 2.58 7.19 6.14
CA ALA A 84 1.58 6.12 6.19
C ALA A 84 0.35 6.44 5.33
N ALA A 85 -0.15 7.69 5.37
CA ALA A 85 -1.25 8.14 4.52
C ALA A 85 -0.91 8.07 3.03
N SER A 86 0.31 8.45 2.65
CA SER A 86 0.77 8.39 1.25
C SER A 86 0.83 6.94 0.74
N ILE A 87 1.34 6.01 1.55
CA ILE A 87 1.39 4.58 1.19
C ILE A 87 -0.04 4.04 1.03
N ALA A 88 -0.93 4.30 1.99
CA ALA A 88 -2.32 3.86 1.93
C ALA A 88 -3.05 4.42 0.69
N PHE A 89 -2.78 5.68 0.33
CA PHE A 89 -3.34 6.32 -0.86
C PHE A 89 -2.84 5.66 -2.15
N ILE A 90 -1.53 5.40 -2.27
CA ILE A 90 -0.95 4.73 -3.44
C ILE A 90 -1.52 3.32 -3.58
N VAL A 91 -1.58 2.54 -2.49
CA VAL A 91 -2.16 1.19 -2.50
C VAL A 91 -3.64 1.24 -2.89
N GLY A 92 -4.41 2.19 -2.34
CA GLY A 92 -5.84 2.37 -2.67
C GLY A 92 -6.06 2.70 -4.14
N ILE A 93 -5.29 3.64 -4.70
CA ILE A 93 -5.37 3.97 -6.14
C ILE A 93 -4.94 2.79 -7.00
N SER A 94 -3.82 2.13 -6.69
CA SER A 94 -3.34 0.98 -7.46
C SER A 94 -4.38 -0.14 -7.49
N PHE A 95 -4.98 -0.46 -6.34
CA PHE A 95 -6.05 -1.45 -6.26
C PHE A 95 -7.29 -1.05 -7.05
N SER A 96 -7.68 0.24 -7.01
CA SER A 96 -8.80 0.77 -7.79
C SER A 96 -8.54 0.68 -9.30
N LEU A 97 -7.35 1.05 -9.75
CA LEU A 97 -6.97 0.98 -11.17
C LEU A 97 -6.92 -0.46 -11.69
N LEU A 98 -6.41 -1.39 -10.90
CA LEU A 98 -6.40 -2.82 -11.25
C LEU A 98 -7.82 -3.39 -11.40
N ARG A 99 -8.78 -2.93 -10.59
CA ARG A 99 -10.18 -3.33 -10.71
C ARG A 99 -10.94 -2.68 -11.88
N LEU A 100 -10.44 -1.56 -12.39
CA LEU A 100 -11.04 -0.83 -13.51
C LEU A 100 -10.49 -1.26 -14.87
N GLY A 101 -9.49 -2.14 -14.91
CA GLY A 101 -8.92 -2.68 -16.14
C GLY A 101 -9.96 -3.45 -16.98
N PRO A 102 -9.74 -3.55 -18.31
CA PRO A 102 -10.56 -4.39 -19.17
C PRO A 102 -10.48 -5.86 -18.70
N VAL A 103 -11.59 -6.56 -18.81
CA VAL A 103 -11.70 -7.99 -18.49
C VAL A 103 -11.71 -8.76 -19.80
N ASP A 104 -10.67 -9.54 -20.05
CA ASP A 104 -10.59 -10.47 -21.16
C ASP A 104 -11.43 -11.71 -20.84
N LEU A 105 -12.57 -11.82 -21.50
CA LEU A 105 -13.52 -12.92 -21.31
C LEU A 105 -12.98 -14.25 -21.83
N ALA A 106 -12.18 -14.22 -22.88
CA ALA A 106 -11.61 -15.42 -23.50
C ALA A 106 -10.57 -16.08 -22.58
N GLU A 107 -9.61 -15.29 -22.06
CA GLU A 107 -8.61 -15.76 -21.12
C GLU A 107 -9.28 -16.34 -19.86
N HIS A 108 -10.29 -15.61 -19.34
CA HIS A 108 -11.00 -16.02 -18.13
C HIS A 108 -11.77 -17.33 -18.34
N ALA A 109 -12.48 -17.48 -19.49
CA ALA A 109 -13.21 -18.70 -19.80
C ALA A 109 -12.30 -19.93 -19.93
N LEU A 110 -11.16 -19.79 -20.60
CA LEU A 110 -10.15 -20.85 -20.68
C LEU A 110 -9.61 -21.24 -19.31
N ALA A 111 -9.20 -20.27 -18.52
CA ALA A 111 -8.70 -20.51 -17.15
C ALA A 111 -9.75 -21.23 -16.30
N HIS A 112 -11.03 -20.84 -16.40
CA HIS A 112 -12.12 -21.43 -15.65
C HIS A 112 -12.32 -22.91 -15.97
N VAL A 113 -12.29 -23.31 -17.24
CA VAL A 113 -12.41 -24.72 -17.67
C VAL A 113 -11.27 -25.57 -17.11
N TYR A 114 -10.03 -25.04 -17.04
CA TYR A 114 -8.92 -25.76 -16.42
C TYR A 114 -9.12 -25.95 -14.92
N HIS A 115 -9.61 -24.95 -14.22
CA HIS A 115 -9.83 -25.02 -12.76
C HIS A 115 -11.02 -25.91 -12.38
N GLU A 116 -12.05 -25.95 -13.20
CA GLU A 116 -13.27 -26.72 -12.96
C GLU A 116 -13.39 -28.00 -13.81
N GLY A 117 -12.28 -28.64 -14.13
CA GLY A 117 -12.26 -29.87 -14.92
C GLY A 117 -13.17 -31.00 -14.38
N VAL A 118 -13.54 -30.97 -13.11
CA VAL A 118 -14.53 -31.85 -12.49
C VAL A 118 -15.92 -31.64 -13.09
N ALA A 119 -16.29 -30.43 -13.49
CA ALA A 119 -17.60 -30.13 -14.10
C ALA A 119 -17.85 -30.92 -15.40
N LEU A 120 -16.78 -31.25 -16.14
CA LEU A 120 -16.85 -32.05 -17.36
C LEU A 120 -17.10 -33.55 -17.08
N GLN A 121 -16.88 -34.02 -15.84
CA GLN A 121 -16.96 -35.44 -15.47
C GLN A 121 -18.30 -35.80 -14.81
N VAL A 122 -19.05 -34.83 -14.30
CA VAL A 122 -20.32 -35.06 -13.59
C VAL A 122 -21.51 -35.05 -14.54
N ASP A 123 -22.60 -35.71 -14.11
CA ASP A 123 -23.93 -35.62 -14.69
C ASP A 123 -24.93 -35.34 -13.55
N GLN A 124 -25.30 -34.07 -13.40
CA GLN A 124 -26.23 -33.61 -12.37
C GLN A 124 -27.70 -33.82 -12.79
N ASN A 125 -27.92 -34.31 -14.02
CA ASN A 125 -29.28 -34.43 -14.60
C ASN A 125 -30.09 -33.13 -14.46
N VAL A 126 -29.52 -32.03 -14.92
CA VAL A 126 -30.01 -30.67 -14.73
C VAL A 126 -31.35 -30.48 -15.46
N ASN A 127 -32.35 -29.98 -14.74
CA ASN A 127 -33.66 -29.72 -15.31
C ASN A 127 -33.64 -28.37 -16.07
N PHE A 128 -34.31 -28.31 -17.22
CA PHE A 128 -34.43 -27.12 -18.04
C PHE A 128 -34.99 -25.89 -17.28
N SER A 129 -36.04 -26.10 -16.45
CA SER A 129 -36.57 -25.03 -15.61
C SER A 129 -35.57 -24.46 -14.60
N GLN A 130 -34.66 -25.28 -14.13
CA GLN A 130 -33.57 -24.85 -13.21
C GLN A 130 -32.57 -23.94 -13.94
N VAL A 131 -32.20 -24.26 -15.18
CA VAL A 131 -31.31 -23.42 -16.00
C VAL A 131 -31.96 -22.04 -16.20
N ASN A 132 -33.22 -21.97 -16.59
CA ASN A 132 -33.94 -20.71 -16.78
C ASN A 132 -34.09 -19.91 -15.48
N ALA A 133 -34.37 -20.60 -14.36
CA ALA A 133 -34.43 -19.92 -13.05
C ALA A 133 -33.09 -19.33 -12.63
N GLN A 134 -31.99 -20.04 -12.88
CA GLN A 134 -30.64 -19.54 -12.60
C GLN A 134 -30.27 -18.35 -13.51
N LEU A 135 -30.59 -18.46 -14.81
CA LEU A 135 -30.39 -17.40 -15.79
C LEU A 135 -31.11 -16.11 -15.38
N ALA A 136 -32.42 -16.22 -15.04
CA ALA A 136 -33.23 -15.09 -14.60
C ALA A 136 -32.72 -14.43 -13.29
N SER A 137 -31.88 -15.10 -12.50
CA SER A 137 -31.29 -14.55 -11.29
C SER A 137 -30.02 -13.72 -11.55
N LEU A 138 -29.52 -13.70 -12.78
CA LEU A 138 -28.37 -12.89 -13.17
C LEU A 138 -28.79 -11.42 -13.38
N LYS A 139 -27.88 -10.52 -13.09
CA LYS A 139 -28.10 -9.08 -13.27
C LYS A 139 -28.42 -8.77 -14.73
N ASN A 140 -29.48 -7.99 -14.96
CA ASN A 140 -29.95 -7.57 -16.28
C ASN A 140 -30.46 -8.70 -17.20
N LEU A 141 -30.49 -9.97 -16.76
CA LEU A 141 -30.95 -11.11 -17.52
C LEU A 141 -32.29 -11.69 -17.01
N GLY A 142 -33.04 -10.93 -16.22
CA GLY A 142 -34.31 -11.38 -15.65
C GLY A 142 -35.40 -11.74 -16.68
N HIS A 143 -35.29 -11.27 -17.92
CA HIS A 143 -36.15 -11.58 -19.04
C HIS A 143 -35.55 -12.62 -20.01
N ALA A 144 -34.24 -12.88 -19.88
CA ALA A 144 -33.60 -13.86 -20.74
C ALA A 144 -33.98 -15.29 -20.37
N LYS A 145 -34.15 -16.11 -21.34
CA LYS A 145 -34.50 -17.53 -21.17
C LYS A 145 -34.16 -18.35 -22.41
N PHE A 146 -33.98 -19.63 -22.21
CA PHE A 146 -34.03 -20.58 -23.29
C PHE A 146 -35.51 -20.95 -23.58
N THR A 147 -35.93 -20.94 -24.83
CA THR A 147 -37.29 -21.34 -25.26
C THR A 147 -37.42 -22.85 -25.26
N GLU A 148 -36.36 -23.56 -25.61
CA GLU A 148 -36.25 -25.01 -25.59
C GLU A 148 -34.92 -25.41 -24.91
N GLN A 149 -34.79 -26.65 -24.47
CA GLN A 149 -33.57 -27.12 -23.83
C GLN A 149 -32.43 -27.22 -24.87
N PRO A 150 -31.33 -26.51 -24.68
CA PRO A 150 -30.21 -26.52 -25.63
C PRO A 150 -29.39 -27.83 -25.50
N GLY A 151 -29.95 -28.95 -25.88
CA GLY A 151 -29.36 -30.26 -25.68
C GLY A 151 -29.42 -30.74 -24.21
N LYS A 152 -28.73 -31.85 -23.91
CA LYS A 152 -28.59 -32.34 -22.52
C LYS A 152 -27.62 -31.48 -21.73
N VAL A 153 -28.07 -30.98 -20.57
CA VAL A 153 -27.26 -30.21 -19.63
C VAL A 153 -26.70 -31.16 -18.54
N TYR A 154 -25.40 -31.34 -18.52
CA TYR A 154 -24.72 -32.20 -17.54
C TYR A 154 -24.43 -31.51 -16.22
N TYR A 155 -24.19 -30.21 -16.28
CA TYR A 155 -23.75 -29.44 -15.13
C TYR A 155 -24.28 -28.01 -15.22
N THR A 156 -24.58 -27.41 -14.06
CA THR A 156 -24.90 -26.00 -13.93
C THR A 156 -24.38 -25.47 -12.61
N SER A 157 -23.77 -24.30 -12.65
CA SER A 157 -23.30 -23.58 -11.45
C SER A 157 -23.18 -22.08 -11.76
N TYR A 158 -23.18 -21.28 -10.71
CA TYR A 158 -22.77 -19.89 -10.85
C TYR A 158 -21.25 -19.79 -10.80
N CYS A 159 -20.71 -18.90 -11.59
CA CYS A 159 -19.31 -18.55 -11.60
C CYS A 159 -19.12 -17.04 -11.52
N ASP A 160 -17.90 -16.59 -11.33
CA ASP A 160 -17.54 -15.18 -11.22
C ASP A 160 -16.58 -14.78 -12.34
N PHE A 161 -16.98 -13.82 -13.16
CA PHE A 161 -16.12 -13.20 -14.15
C PHE A 161 -15.70 -11.81 -13.65
N GLN A 162 -14.64 -11.78 -12.83
CA GLN A 162 -14.06 -10.54 -12.28
C GLN A 162 -15.09 -9.67 -11.53
N GLY A 163 -15.91 -10.30 -10.67
CA GLY A 163 -16.96 -9.65 -9.87
C GLY A 163 -18.33 -9.62 -10.55
N VAL A 164 -18.48 -10.24 -11.71
CA VAL A 164 -19.76 -10.38 -12.41
C VAL A 164 -20.27 -11.80 -12.29
N LYS A 165 -21.38 -11.97 -11.53
CA LYS A 165 -22.04 -13.26 -11.37
C LYS A 165 -22.56 -13.73 -12.73
N SER A 166 -22.10 -14.92 -13.15
CA SER A 166 -22.35 -15.51 -14.45
C SER A 166 -22.84 -16.95 -14.30
N LEU A 167 -23.36 -17.54 -15.36
CA LEU A 167 -23.83 -18.91 -15.36
C LEU A 167 -22.85 -19.79 -16.15
N HIS A 168 -22.45 -20.92 -15.56
CA HIS A 168 -21.62 -21.95 -16.15
C HIS A 168 -22.46 -23.20 -16.40
N LEU A 169 -22.53 -23.66 -17.63
CA LEU A 169 -23.21 -24.89 -18.05
C LEU A 169 -22.23 -25.80 -18.77
N VAL A 170 -22.44 -27.10 -18.63
CA VAL A 170 -21.80 -28.12 -19.49
C VAL A 170 -22.89 -28.82 -20.29
N LEU A 171 -22.78 -28.70 -21.59
CA LEU A 171 -23.78 -29.17 -22.55
C LEU A 171 -23.27 -30.40 -23.35
N GLN A 172 -24.17 -31.25 -23.76
CA GLN A 172 -23.87 -32.25 -24.78
C GLN A 172 -23.75 -31.58 -26.14
N ALA A 173 -22.66 -31.86 -26.84
CA ALA A 173 -22.49 -31.53 -28.24
C ALA A 173 -22.64 -32.78 -29.13
N GLU A 174 -22.30 -32.70 -30.39
CA GLU A 174 -22.45 -33.80 -31.33
C GLU A 174 -21.52 -34.99 -31.00
N LYS A 175 -20.25 -34.69 -30.66
CA LYS A 175 -19.21 -35.70 -30.37
C LYS A 175 -18.76 -35.70 -28.93
N GLY A 176 -18.83 -34.55 -28.26
CA GLY A 176 -18.28 -34.36 -26.92
C GLY A 176 -19.14 -33.51 -25.99
N LYS A 177 -18.47 -32.80 -25.12
CA LYS A 177 -19.08 -31.84 -24.19
C LYS A 177 -18.52 -30.45 -24.48
N VAL A 178 -19.39 -29.45 -24.40
CA VAL A 178 -19.03 -28.03 -24.54
C VAL A 178 -19.39 -27.31 -23.26
N THR A 179 -18.48 -26.51 -22.77
CA THR A 179 -18.73 -25.59 -21.67
C THR A 179 -19.31 -24.29 -22.23
N LEU A 180 -20.42 -23.85 -21.66
CA LEU A 180 -21.09 -22.61 -21.99
C LEU A 180 -21.03 -21.67 -20.77
N PHE A 181 -20.52 -20.46 -20.97
CA PHE A 181 -20.66 -19.38 -20.01
C PHE A 181 -21.61 -18.31 -20.54
N ILE A 182 -22.53 -17.88 -19.68
CA ILE A 182 -23.46 -16.78 -19.94
C ILE A 182 -23.11 -15.66 -18.98
N VAL A 183 -22.55 -14.59 -19.52
CA VAL A 183 -22.00 -13.48 -18.77
C VAL A 183 -22.80 -12.22 -19.05
N PRO A 184 -23.43 -11.56 -18.05
CA PRO A 184 -24.11 -10.28 -18.25
C PRO A 184 -23.17 -9.23 -18.84
N ILE A 185 -23.63 -8.46 -19.81
CA ILE A 185 -22.83 -7.43 -20.48
C ILE A 185 -22.45 -6.33 -19.50
N GLU A 186 -21.15 -6.04 -19.38
CA GLU A 186 -20.60 -4.90 -18.67
C GLU A 186 -19.56 -4.17 -19.52
N LYS A 187 -19.49 -2.83 -19.34
CA LYS A 187 -18.67 -1.94 -20.19
C LYS A 187 -17.15 -2.25 -20.22
N ARG A 188 -16.65 -2.91 -19.18
CA ARG A 188 -15.20 -3.23 -19.05
C ARG A 188 -14.81 -4.57 -19.68
N MET A 189 -15.78 -5.34 -20.17
CA MET A 189 -15.56 -6.66 -20.74
C MET A 189 -15.18 -6.58 -22.20
N VAL A 190 -14.18 -7.37 -22.59
CA VAL A 190 -13.73 -7.53 -23.95
C VAL A 190 -14.04 -8.96 -24.38
N LEU A 191 -14.72 -9.10 -25.50
CA LEU A 191 -15.12 -10.38 -26.06
C LEU A 191 -14.39 -10.65 -27.36
N ASP A 192 -13.62 -11.72 -27.41
CA ASP A 192 -13.07 -12.24 -28.66
C ASP A 192 -14.06 -13.21 -29.32
N ASN A 193 -14.22 -13.08 -30.62
CA ASN A 193 -15.12 -13.97 -31.39
C ASN A 193 -14.62 -15.41 -31.44
N THR A 194 -13.30 -15.59 -31.44
CA THR A 194 -12.64 -16.90 -31.43
C THR A 194 -11.35 -16.82 -30.62
N PHE A 195 -11.09 -17.83 -29.81
CA PHE A 195 -9.88 -17.93 -29.00
C PHE A 195 -9.49 -19.39 -28.84
N ALA A 196 -8.26 -19.68 -28.54
CA ALA A 196 -7.78 -21.03 -28.35
C ALA A 196 -6.49 -21.05 -27.51
N ASP A 197 -6.22 -22.19 -26.91
CA ASP A 197 -4.92 -22.52 -26.32
C ASP A 197 -4.41 -23.88 -26.86
N GLY A 198 -3.47 -24.50 -26.16
CA GLY A 198 -2.91 -25.79 -26.59
C GLY A 198 -3.88 -26.98 -26.53
N LYS A 199 -5.02 -26.87 -25.85
CA LYS A 199 -5.99 -27.95 -25.62
C LYS A 199 -7.41 -27.60 -26.03
N TYR A 200 -7.86 -26.39 -25.68
CA TYR A 200 -9.24 -25.97 -25.88
C TYR A 200 -9.33 -24.90 -26.98
N GLN A 201 -10.47 -24.93 -27.66
CA GLN A 201 -10.91 -23.88 -28.56
C GLN A 201 -12.13 -23.20 -27.97
N GLY A 202 -12.33 -21.94 -28.27
CA GLY A 202 -13.45 -21.20 -27.80
C GLY A 202 -14.05 -20.25 -28.84
N MET A 203 -15.32 -19.96 -28.65
CA MET A 203 -16.10 -18.98 -29.44
C MET A 203 -16.83 -18.05 -28.52
N GLY A 204 -16.81 -16.74 -28.83
CA GLY A 204 -17.56 -15.72 -28.14
C GLY A 204 -18.53 -15.01 -29.06
N PHE A 205 -19.74 -14.71 -28.62
CA PHE A 205 -20.70 -13.87 -29.32
C PHE A 205 -21.69 -13.24 -28.34
N GLU A 206 -22.38 -12.21 -28.79
CA GLU A 206 -23.43 -11.56 -28.03
C GLU A 206 -24.81 -12.19 -28.36
N ALA A 207 -25.62 -12.39 -27.32
CA ALA A 207 -27.03 -12.79 -27.47
C ALA A 207 -27.87 -12.06 -26.40
N GLY A 208 -28.78 -11.20 -26.86
CA GLY A 208 -29.54 -10.31 -25.96
C GLY A 208 -28.60 -9.42 -25.14
N ASP A 209 -28.75 -9.40 -23.81
CA ASP A 209 -27.98 -8.64 -22.87
C ASP A 209 -26.82 -9.47 -22.24
N ALA A 210 -26.41 -10.55 -22.93
CA ALA A 210 -25.35 -11.45 -22.46
C ALA A 210 -24.24 -11.67 -23.49
N TYR A 211 -23.03 -11.81 -22.97
CA TYR A 211 -21.92 -12.47 -23.69
C TYR A 211 -22.05 -13.98 -23.50
N ILE A 212 -21.99 -14.69 -24.60
CA ILE A 212 -21.98 -16.14 -24.67
C ILE A 212 -20.58 -16.60 -25.03
N LEU A 213 -19.96 -17.42 -24.18
CA LEU A 213 -18.67 -18.04 -24.46
C LEU A 213 -18.82 -19.56 -24.46
N LEU A 214 -18.37 -20.18 -25.51
CA LEU A 214 -18.32 -21.63 -25.68
C LEU A 214 -16.86 -22.08 -25.64
N VAL A 215 -16.56 -23.13 -24.89
CA VAL A 215 -15.23 -23.74 -24.79
C VAL A 215 -15.34 -25.24 -24.93
N GLY A 216 -14.57 -25.80 -25.83
CA GLY A 216 -14.56 -27.25 -26.10
C GLY A 216 -13.26 -27.71 -26.75
N GLU A 217 -13.11 -29.00 -27.00
CA GLU A 217 -11.93 -29.57 -27.64
C GLU A 217 -12.06 -29.61 -29.18
N ASP A 218 -13.29 -29.60 -29.71
CA ASP A 218 -13.58 -29.72 -31.14
C ASP A 218 -14.36 -28.51 -31.66
N GLN A 219 -13.89 -27.90 -32.73
CA GLN A 219 -14.52 -26.76 -33.38
C GLN A 219 -15.91 -27.06 -33.94
N THR A 220 -16.14 -28.30 -34.38
CA THR A 220 -17.46 -28.72 -34.90
C THR A 220 -18.50 -28.73 -33.80
N ASP A 221 -18.13 -29.23 -32.61
CA ASP A 221 -19.00 -29.21 -31.43
C ASP A 221 -19.36 -27.80 -30.97
N LEU A 222 -18.38 -26.86 -31.04
CA LEU A 222 -18.64 -25.45 -30.74
C LEU A 222 -19.63 -24.82 -31.71
N SER A 223 -19.51 -25.11 -33.01
CA SER A 223 -20.42 -24.58 -34.02
C SER A 223 -21.84 -25.15 -33.85
N PHE A 224 -21.95 -26.42 -33.55
CA PHE A 224 -23.22 -27.08 -33.27
C PHE A 224 -23.95 -26.43 -32.08
N VAL A 225 -23.25 -26.30 -30.94
CA VAL A 225 -23.84 -25.69 -29.74
C VAL A 225 -24.16 -24.20 -29.95
N LYS A 226 -23.32 -23.46 -30.70
CA LYS A 226 -23.60 -22.08 -31.07
C LYS A 226 -24.94 -21.90 -31.80
N ASP A 227 -25.21 -22.78 -32.76
CA ASP A 227 -26.43 -22.71 -33.54
C ASP A 227 -27.64 -23.05 -32.65
N GLU A 228 -27.53 -24.07 -31.77
CA GLU A 228 -28.54 -24.38 -30.77
C GLU A 228 -28.85 -23.21 -29.85
N ILE A 229 -27.82 -22.55 -29.30
CA ILE A 229 -28.00 -21.38 -28.45
C ILE A 229 -28.65 -20.22 -29.19
N ARG A 230 -28.22 -19.93 -30.43
CA ARG A 230 -28.84 -18.85 -31.23
C ARG A 230 -30.31 -19.06 -31.55
N ASN A 231 -30.72 -20.30 -31.67
CA ASN A 231 -32.09 -20.64 -31.98
C ASN A 231 -33.00 -20.67 -30.76
N THR A 232 -32.45 -20.91 -29.56
CA THR A 232 -33.23 -21.16 -28.36
C THR A 232 -33.14 -20.06 -27.30
N PHE A 233 -32.07 -19.25 -27.33
CA PHE A 233 -31.84 -18.18 -26.34
C PHE A 233 -32.46 -16.85 -26.78
N ILE A 234 -33.33 -16.29 -25.93
CA ILE A 234 -34.01 -15.01 -26.16
C ILE A 234 -33.97 -14.12 -24.91
#